data_173d18318aecafacd6c9c78c39b739a5
#
_entry.id   173d18318aecafacd6c9c78c39b739a5
#
_cell.length_a   1.000
_cell.length_b   1.000
_cell.length_c   1.000
_cell.angle_alpha   90.00
_cell.angle_beta   90.00
_cell.angle_gamma   90.00
#
_symmetry.space_group_name_H-M   'P 1'
#
loop_
_entity.id
_entity.type
_entity.pdbx_description
1 polymer ?
#
loop_
_entity_poly.entity_id
_entity_poly.type
_entity_poly.pdbx_seq_one_letter_code
_entity_poly.pdbx_strand_id
1 'polypeptide(L)'
;MAVETAPPGWMQDWSATGSGKNARIGVLFVHGFTGAPPSMRPWAEFLLSKGYSVRVPLLPGHGTKPEDLNEVRWQEWPAKVQSELEVLFKNCDQVFIAGLSMGGGTTLYVAEENNDRLSGIILVNPMIHLPRLSPQFAYVLSRFQKLRASVGNDIKRPGIT
;
A
#
# COMPACT_ATOMS: atom_id res chain seq x y z
N MET A 1 -27.34 -15.01 5.28
CA MET A 1 -26.87 -13.73 4.73
C MET A 1 -25.92 -14.05 3.58
N ALA A 2 -26.21 -13.59 2.37
CA ALA A 2 -25.31 -13.78 1.23
C ALA A 2 -24.01 -13.03 1.51
N VAL A 3 -22.89 -13.71 1.41
CA VAL A 3 -21.57 -13.07 1.45
C VAL A 3 -21.43 -12.29 0.16
N GLU A 4 -21.52 -10.96 0.25
CA GLU A 4 -21.29 -10.08 -0.89
C GLU A 4 -19.84 -10.26 -1.34
N THR A 5 -19.67 -10.84 -2.51
CA THR A 5 -18.32 -11.03 -3.08
C THR A 5 -17.80 -9.67 -3.55
N ALA A 6 -16.56 -9.35 -3.19
CA ALA A 6 -15.92 -8.11 -3.64
C ALA A 6 -15.98 -8.00 -5.19
N PRO A 7 -16.19 -6.80 -5.74
CA PRO A 7 -16.22 -6.60 -7.19
C PRO A 7 -14.99 -7.15 -7.89
N PRO A 8 -15.10 -7.66 -9.13
CA PRO A 8 -13.95 -8.05 -9.93
C PRO A 8 -12.92 -6.91 -10.02
N GLY A 9 -11.63 -7.24 -9.85
CA GLY A 9 -10.55 -6.23 -9.87
C GLY A 9 -10.37 -5.41 -8.57
N TRP A 10 -11.17 -5.67 -7.53
CA TRP A 10 -11.06 -4.94 -6.26
C TRP A 10 -9.69 -5.06 -5.59
N MET A 11 -9.03 -6.21 -5.75
CA MET A 11 -7.71 -6.51 -5.18
C MET A 11 -6.55 -6.12 -6.11
N GLN A 12 -6.82 -5.48 -7.26
CA GLN A 12 -5.79 -5.08 -8.24
C GLN A 12 -5.34 -3.64 -8.05
N ASP A 13 -4.28 -3.26 -8.77
CA ASP A 13 -3.87 -1.85 -8.91
C ASP A 13 -5.08 -1.00 -9.27
N TRP A 14 -5.22 0.11 -8.58
CA TRP A 14 -6.28 1.07 -8.88
C TRP A 14 -5.71 2.47 -9.02
N SER A 15 -6.18 3.20 -10.02
CA SER A 15 -5.79 4.58 -10.23
C SER A 15 -6.89 5.37 -10.91
N ALA A 16 -6.92 6.67 -10.66
CA ALA A 16 -7.82 7.58 -11.33
C ALA A 16 -7.19 8.96 -11.48
N THR A 17 -7.44 9.59 -12.63
CA THR A 17 -7.01 10.95 -12.87
C THR A 17 -8.02 11.92 -12.27
N GLY A 18 -7.53 12.90 -11.54
CA GLY A 18 -8.34 13.95 -10.95
C GLY A 18 -8.93 14.92 -11.98
N SER A 19 -9.69 15.90 -11.50
CA SER A 19 -10.34 16.90 -12.33
C SER A 19 -10.25 18.30 -11.70
N GLY A 20 -10.47 19.34 -12.53
CA GLY A 20 -10.45 20.72 -12.08
C GLY A 20 -9.07 21.17 -11.59
N LYS A 21 -9.04 22.10 -10.65
CA LYS A 21 -7.80 22.74 -10.16
C LYS A 21 -6.82 21.81 -9.45
N ASN A 22 -7.31 20.69 -8.93
CA ASN A 22 -6.50 19.73 -8.17
C ASN A 22 -5.99 18.55 -9.04
N ALA A 23 -6.37 18.48 -10.32
CA ALA A 23 -6.05 17.36 -11.21
C ALA A 23 -4.54 17.06 -11.32
N ARG A 24 -3.72 18.11 -11.20
CA ARG A 24 -2.27 18.01 -11.27
C ARG A 24 -1.59 17.84 -9.89
N ILE A 25 -2.36 17.50 -8.86
CA ILE A 25 -1.85 17.08 -7.56
C ILE A 25 -2.10 15.58 -7.44
N GLY A 26 -1.01 14.81 -7.39
CA GLY A 26 -1.05 13.35 -7.32
C GLY A 26 -0.82 12.82 -5.92
N VAL A 27 -1.54 11.78 -5.55
CA VAL A 27 -1.33 11.09 -4.26
C VAL A 27 -1.20 9.58 -4.52
N LEU A 28 -0.07 9.02 -4.10
CA LEU A 28 0.19 7.59 -4.10
C LEU A 28 -0.14 7.01 -2.73
N PHE A 29 -0.91 5.93 -2.68
CA PHE A 29 -1.29 5.24 -1.45
C PHE A 29 -0.63 3.87 -1.36
N VAL A 30 0.11 3.60 -0.30
CA VAL A 30 0.86 2.37 -0.08
C VAL A 30 0.28 1.61 1.11
N HIS A 31 -0.29 0.43 0.84
CA HIS A 31 -0.91 -0.41 1.88
C HIS A 31 0.11 -1.11 2.78
N GLY A 32 -0.36 -1.65 3.91
CA GLY A 32 0.46 -2.38 4.86
C GLY A 32 0.68 -3.85 4.50
N PHE A 33 1.46 -4.55 5.33
CA PHE A 33 1.69 -6.00 5.23
C PHE A 33 0.36 -6.76 5.32
N THR A 34 0.20 -7.79 4.51
CA THR A 34 -1.06 -8.55 4.31
C THR A 34 -2.25 -7.70 3.83
N GLY A 35 -2.04 -6.40 3.60
CA GLY A 35 -3.03 -5.50 3.03
C GLY A 35 -3.14 -5.64 1.51
N ALA A 36 -4.03 -4.85 0.94
CA ALA A 36 -4.24 -4.74 -0.50
C ALA A 36 -4.91 -3.38 -0.80
N PRO A 37 -5.08 -2.98 -2.07
CA PRO A 37 -5.69 -1.72 -2.45
C PRO A 37 -6.99 -1.37 -1.70
N PRO A 38 -7.90 -2.31 -1.39
CA PRO A 38 -9.11 -2.01 -0.63
C PRO A 38 -8.90 -1.31 0.71
N SER A 39 -7.76 -1.54 1.37
CA SER A 39 -7.45 -0.90 2.65
C SER A 39 -7.18 0.60 2.54
N MET A 40 -6.74 1.08 1.38
CA MET A 40 -6.40 2.47 1.11
C MET A 40 -7.39 3.16 0.15
N ARG A 41 -8.14 2.37 -0.62
CA ARG A 41 -9.02 2.87 -1.67
C ARG A 41 -10.12 3.83 -1.19
N PRO A 42 -10.79 3.63 -0.05
CA PRO A 42 -11.78 4.60 0.43
C PRO A 42 -11.20 6.00 0.64
N TRP A 43 -9.97 6.08 1.13
CA TRP A 43 -9.28 7.36 1.28
C TRP A 43 -8.91 7.95 -0.09
N ALA A 44 -8.39 7.14 -1.00
CA ALA A 44 -8.07 7.58 -2.35
C ALA A 44 -9.32 8.06 -3.12
N GLU A 45 -10.44 7.34 -3.01
CA GLU A 45 -11.72 7.74 -3.61
C GLU A 45 -12.24 9.07 -3.04
N PHE A 46 -12.06 9.30 -1.73
CA PHE A 46 -12.37 10.60 -1.12
C PHE A 46 -11.54 11.71 -1.73
N LEU A 47 -10.22 11.54 -1.90
CA LEU A 47 -9.39 12.56 -2.54
C LEU A 47 -9.72 12.73 -4.02
N LEU A 48 -10.03 11.66 -4.74
CA LEU A 48 -10.50 11.74 -6.11
C LEU A 48 -11.79 12.58 -6.22
N SER A 49 -12.72 12.42 -5.28
CA SER A 49 -13.94 13.25 -5.22
C SER A 49 -13.66 14.74 -5.02
N LYS A 50 -12.47 15.09 -4.52
CA LYS A 50 -11.97 16.46 -4.39
C LYS A 50 -11.11 16.92 -5.58
N GLY A 51 -11.02 16.10 -6.61
CA GLY A 51 -10.33 16.41 -7.85
C GLY A 51 -8.87 16.02 -7.92
N TYR A 52 -8.31 15.35 -6.90
CA TYR A 52 -6.92 14.89 -6.89
C TYR A 52 -6.71 13.66 -7.78
N SER A 53 -5.55 13.55 -8.40
CA SER A 53 -5.13 12.31 -9.08
C SER A 53 -4.60 11.31 -8.06
N VAL A 54 -5.00 10.04 -8.17
CA VAL A 54 -4.70 9.03 -7.15
C VAL A 54 -4.21 7.73 -7.76
N ARG A 55 -3.32 7.04 -7.04
CA ARG A 55 -2.85 5.70 -7.37
C ARG A 55 -2.78 4.85 -6.11
N VAL A 56 -3.25 3.61 -6.21
CA VAL A 56 -3.27 2.63 -5.11
C VAL A 56 -2.76 1.31 -5.67
N PRO A 57 -1.45 1.08 -5.74
CA PRO A 57 -0.89 -0.16 -6.25
C PRO A 57 -1.15 -1.33 -5.31
N LEU A 58 -1.21 -2.52 -5.89
CA LEU A 58 -1.05 -3.78 -5.19
C LEU A 58 0.45 -4.09 -5.11
N LEU A 59 0.97 -4.23 -3.90
CA LEU A 59 2.37 -4.59 -3.70
C LEU A 59 2.60 -6.07 -4.08
N PRO A 60 3.76 -6.41 -4.66
CA PRO A 60 4.10 -7.79 -5.02
C PRO A 60 3.87 -8.78 -3.87
N GLY A 61 3.32 -9.94 -4.19
CA GLY A 61 3.01 -11.02 -3.24
C GLY A 61 1.76 -10.80 -2.39
N HIS A 62 1.07 -9.64 -2.54
CA HIS A 62 -0.16 -9.34 -1.80
C HIS A 62 -1.41 -9.61 -2.63
N GLY A 63 -2.56 -9.65 -1.97
CA GLY A 63 -3.87 -9.81 -2.64
C GLY A 63 -4.16 -11.21 -3.16
N THR A 64 -3.30 -12.16 -2.92
CA THR A 64 -3.39 -13.57 -3.30
C THR A 64 -3.26 -14.47 -2.07
N LYS A 65 -2.61 -15.62 -2.19
CA LYS A 65 -2.38 -16.53 -1.06
C LYS A 65 -1.09 -16.15 -0.30
N PRO A 66 -1.02 -16.45 1.01
CA PRO A 66 0.13 -16.07 1.85
C PRO A 66 1.48 -16.61 1.36
N GLU A 67 1.48 -17.75 0.67
CA GLU A 67 2.68 -18.37 0.14
C GLU A 67 3.39 -17.50 -0.91
N ASP A 68 2.63 -16.71 -1.66
CA ASP A 68 3.17 -15.84 -2.69
C ASP A 68 4.06 -14.72 -2.09
N LEU A 69 3.83 -14.35 -0.83
CA LEU A 69 4.72 -13.43 -0.10
C LEU A 69 6.12 -14.02 0.16
N ASN A 70 6.25 -15.33 0.25
CA ASN A 70 7.54 -15.99 0.47
C ASN A 70 8.44 -15.97 -0.77
N GLU A 71 7.87 -15.80 -1.95
CA GLU A 71 8.59 -15.73 -3.23
C GLU A 71 9.08 -14.30 -3.55
N VAL A 72 8.55 -13.28 -2.83
CA VAL A 72 8.86 -11.87 -3.08
C VAL A 72 10.02 -11.40 -2.20
N ARG A 73 10.96 -10.69 -2.79
CA ARG A 73 12.03 -10.00 -2.06
C ARG A 73 11.52 -8.63 -1.62
N TRP A 74 11.89 -8.19 -0.43
CA TRP A 74 11.44 -6.92 0.13
C TRP A 74 11.73 -5.71 -0.78
N GLN A 75 12.82 -5.76 -1.59
CA GLN A 75 13.19 -4.70 -2.53
C GLN A 75 12.16 -4.50 -3.65
N GLU A 76 11.32 -5.49 -3.92
CA GLU A 76 10.30 -5.40 -4.96
C GLU A 76 9.16 -4.44 -4.56
N TRP A 77 8.92 -4.27 -3.25
CA TRP A 77 7.90 -3.33 -2.77
C TRP A 77 8.29 -1.87 -3.05
N PRO A 78 9.47 -1.37 -2.61
CA PRO A 78 9.88 -0.01 -2.96
C PRO A 78 10.07 0.17 -4.47
N ALA A 79 10.51 -0.84 -5.22
CA ALA A 79 10.59 -0.76 -6.68
C ALA A 79 9.21 -0.57 -7.34
N LYS A 80 8.17 -1.29 -6.87
CA LYS A 80 6.79 -1.07 -7.31
C LYS A 80 6.31 0.34 -6.97
N VAL A 81 6.55 0.80 -5.74
CA VAL A 81 6.18 2.16 -5.30
C VAL A 81 6.87 3.21 -6.16
N GLN A 82 8.18 3.06 -6.44
CA GLN A 82 8.93 3.96 -7.30
C GLN A 82 8.35 4.04 -8.71
N SER A 83 8.02 2.88 -9.30
CA SER A 83 7.41 2.86 -10.63
C SER A 83 6.09 3.63 -10.71
N GLU A 84 5.29 3.59 -9.65
CA GLU A 84 4.02 4.31 -9.55
C GLU A 84 4.22 5.82 -9.33
N LEU A 85 5.26 6.20 -8.55
CA LEU A 85 5.67 7.60 -8.40
C LEU A 85 6.10 8.21 -9.73
N GLU A 86 6.87 7.47 -10.55
CA GLU A 86 7.30 7.96 -11.87
C GLU A 86 6.12 8.30 -12.79
N VAL A 87 5.01 7.55 -12.68
CA VAL A 87 3.79 7.88 -13.41
C VAL A 87 3.18 9.19 -12.90
N LEU A 88 3.15 9.42 -11.59
CA LEU A 88 2.63 10.67 -11.02
C LEU A 88 3.54 11.85 -11.35
N PHE A 89 4.86 11.71 -11.22
CA PHE A 89 5.81 12.78 -11.55
C PHE A 89 5.72 13.26 -13.00
N LYS A 90 5.34 12.37 -13.93
CA LYS A 90 5.13 12.74 -15.34
C LYS A 90 3.84 13.52 -15.57
N ASN A 91 2.84 13.33 -14.71
CA ASN A 91 1.48 13.81 -14.95
C ASN A 91 1.01 14.88 -13.95
N CYS A 92 1.72 15.07 -12.84
CA CYS A 92 1.35 15.97 -11.76
C CYS A 92 2.46 16.97 -11.46
N ASP A 93 2.08 18.16 -11.01
CA ASP A 93 3.01 19.23 -10.60
C ASP A 93 3.44 19.07 -9.14
N GLN A 94 2.57 18.48 -8.33
CA GLN A 94 2.82 18.16 -6.93
C GLN A 94 2.48 16.69 -6.70
N VAL A 95 3.37 15.97 -6.02
CA VAL A 95 3.19 14.55 -5.72
C VAL A 95 3.40 14.29 -4.24
N PHE A 96 2.41 13.66 -3.65
CA PHE A 96 2.42 13.20 -2.27
C PHE A 96 2.39 11.67 -2.23
N ILE A 97 2.94 11.10 -1.17
CA ILE A 97 2.86 9.66 -0.92
C ILE A 97 2.32 9.41 0.49
N ALA A 98 1.35 8.51 0.60
CA ALA A 98 0.71 8.13 1.86
C ALA A 98 0.91 6.63 2.12
N GLY A 99 1.50 6.28 3.26
CA GLY A 99 1.79 4.89 3.62
C GLY A 99 1.21 4.47 4.96
N LEU A 100 0.62 3.27 4.98
CA LEU A 100 0.06 2.64 6.16
C LEU A 100 0.95 1.51 6.66
N SER A 101 1.33 1.51 7.95
CA SER A 101 2.09 0.42 8.60
C SER A 101 3.40 0.10 7.85
N MET A 102 3.58 -1.11 7.31
CA MET A 102 4.71 -1.47 6.44
C MET A 102 4.80 -0.54 5.21
N GLY A 103 3.66 -0.18 4.61
CA GLY A 103 3.62 0.81 3.53
C GLY A 103 4.17 2.18 3.96
N GLY A 104 4.02 2.54 5.24
CA GLY A 104 4.65 3.73 5.82
C GLY A 104 6.18 3.62 5.88
N GLY A 105 6.71 2.46 6.25
CA GLY A 105 8.16 2.18 6.20
C GLY A 105 8.70 2.23 4.77
N THR A 106 7.97 1.60 3.82
CA THR A 106 8.29 1.65 2.39
C THR A 106 8.25 3.08 1.85
N THR A 107 7.28 3.89 2.29
CA THR A 107 7.16 5.32 1.95
C THR A 107 8.39 6.09 2.39
N LEU A 108 8.87 5.90 3.62
CA LEU A 108 10.07 6.57 4.12
C LEU A 108 11.31 6.20 3.29
N TYR A 109 11.47 4.91 2.99
CA TYR A 109 12.59 4.42 2.18
C TYR A 109 12.61 5.07 0.79
N VAL A 110 11.47 5.09 0.09
CA VAL A 110 11.37 5.69 -1.25
C VAL A 110 11.46 7.21 -1.21
N ALA A 111 10.98 7.85 -0.14
CA ALA A 111 11.05 9.31 0.01
C ALA A 111 12.48 9.80 0.18
N GLU A 112 13.39 9.01 0.77
CA GLU A 112 14.81 9.34 0.87
C GLU A 112 15.44 9.55 -0.51
N GLU A 113 15.08 8.71 -1.50
CA GLU A 113 15.58 8.77 -2.87
C GLU A 113 14.89 9.84 -3.74
N ASN A 114 13.74 10.37 -3.29
CA ASN A 114 12.89 11.32 -4.03
C ASN A 114 12.60 12.61 -3.25
N ASN A 115 13.45 12.99 -2.31
CA ASN A 115 13.18 14.09 -1.38
C ASN A 115 13.03 15.46 -2.07
N ASP A 116 13.67 15.64 -3.22
CA ASP A 116 13.61 16.85 -4.06
C ASP A 116 12.41 16.88 -5.01
N ARG A 117 11.74 15.74 -5.22
CA ARG A 117 10.62 15.58 -6.17
C ARG A 117 9.27 15.45 -5.46
N LEU A 118 9.26 14.96 -4.22
CA LEU A 118 8.04 14.79 -3.44
C LEU A 118 7.66 16.11 -2.77
N SER A 119 6.37 16.46 -2.87
CA SER A 119 5.80 17.61 -2.18
C SER A 119 5.52 17.32 -0.70
N GLY A 120 5.44 16.05 -0.31
CA GLY A 120 5.29 15.63 1.06
C GLY A 120 4.95 14.15 1.22
N ILE A 121 5.06 13.67 2.46
CA ILE A 121 4.74 12.31 2.86
C ILE A 121 3.68 12.31 3.95
N ILE A 122 2.83 11.28 3.96
CA ILE A 122 1.80 11.07 4.98
C ILE A 122 2.00 9.66 5.54
N LEU A 123 2.25 9.58 6.83
CA LEU A 123 2.55 8.32 7.50
C LEU A 123 1.43 7.99 8.49
N VAL A 124 0.79 6.84 8.29
CA VAL A 124 -0.23 6.32 9.18
C VAL A 124 0.33 5.10 9.88
N ASN A 125 0.61 5.25 11.19
CA ASN A 125 1.14 4.18 12.04
C ASN A 125 2.33 3.43 11.38
N PRO A 126 3.38 4.13 10.91
CA PRO A 126 4.44 3.54 10.10
C PRO A 126 5.25 2.51 10.88
N MET A 127 5.61 1.42 10.22
CA MET A 127 6.53 0.43 10.77
C MET A 127 7.97 0.94 10.61
N ILE A 128 8.51 1.61 11.63
CA ILE A 128 9.87 2.17 11.64
C ILE A 128 10.84 1.32 12.45
N HIS A 129 10.33 0.46 13.31
CA HIS A 129 11.15 -0.38 14.17
C HIS A 129 10.50 -1.74 14.37
N LEU A 130 11.19 -2.80 13.94
CA LEU A 130 10.84 -4.16 14.35
C LEU A 130 11.46 -4.39 15.74
N PRO A 131 10.67 -4.82 16.75
CA PRO A 131 11.26 -5.29 18.00
C PRO A 131 12.32 -6.32 17.65
N ARG A 132 13.49 -6.24 18.30
CA ARG A 132 14.65 -7.10 18.07
C ARG A 132 14.38 -8.58 18.42
N LEU A 133 13.61 -9.24 17.59
CA LEU A 133 13.83 -10.65 17.36
C LEU A 133 14.99 -10.73 16.35
N SER A 134 16.10 -11.33 16.77
CA SER A 134 17.23 -11.52 15.85
C SER A 134 16.67 -12.14 14.56
N PRO A 135 17.08 -11.66 13.37
CA PRO A 135 16.59 -12.22 12.10
C PRO A 135 16.74 -13.74 12.02
N GLN A 136 17.74 -14.28 12.67
CA GLN A 136 18.01 -15.72 12.78
C GLN A 136 16.92 -16.43 13.60
N PHE A 137 16.43 -15.82 14.67
CA PHE A 137 15.38 -16.40 15.52
C PHE A 137 14.02 -16.34 14.82
N ALA A 138 13.74 -15.26 14.10
CA ALA A 138 12.53 -15.15 13.27
C ALA A 138 12.54 -16.21 12.14
N TYR A 139 13.69 -16.44 11.49
CA TYR A 139 13.86 -17.47 10.46
C TYR A 139 13.64 -18.87 11.03
N VAL A 140 14.20 -19.19 12.19
CA VAL A 140 14.01 -20.48 12.87
C VAL A 140 12.54 -20.67 13.26
N LEU A 141 11.90 -19.68 13.84
CA LEU A 141 10.47 -19.73 14.19
C LEU A 141 9.57 -19.92 12.96
N SER A 142 9.86 -19.28 11.84
CA SER A 142 9.08 -19.41 10.62
C SER A 142 9.05 -20.84 10.06
N ARG A 143 10.11 -21.62 10.30
CA ARG A 143 10.17 -23.03 9.88
C ARG A 143 9.32 -23.98 10.74
N PHE A 144 9.02 -23.58 11.97
CA PHE A 144 8.25 -24.39 12.92
C PHE A 144 6.81 -23.92 13.11
N GLN A 145 6.47 -22.73 12.67
CA GLN A 145 5.09 -22.24 12.70
C GLN A 145 4.39 -22.62 11.40
N LYS A 146 3.56 -23.68 11.46
CA LYS A 146 2.48 -23.82 10.48
C LYS A 146 1.65 -22.54 10.53
N LEU A 147 1.33 -21.96 9.34
CA LEU A 147 0.43 -20.82 9.20
C LEU A 147 -0.75 -20.96 10.16
N ARG A 148 -0.75 -20.20 11.22
CA ARG A 148 -1.97 -20.00 12.01
C ARG A 148 -2.76 -18.95 11.25
N ALA A 149 -3.96 -19.33 10.82
CA ALA A 149 -4.93 -18.36 10.33
C ALA A 149 -5.01 -17.22 11.35
N SER A 150 -4.74 -15.99 10.93
CA SER A 150 -4.92 -14.85 11.82
C SER A 150 -6.38 -14.80 12.22
N VAL A 151 -6.63 -14.85 13.52
CA VAL A 151 -7.98 -14.69 14.06
C VAL A 151 -8.30 -13.20 14.00
N GLY A 152 -8.91 -12.78 12.91
CA GLY A 152 -9.31 -11.40 12.67
C GLY A 152 -8.83 -10.93 11.29
N ASN A 153 -9.74 -10.75 10.37
CA ASN A 153 -9.47 -10.04 9.13
C ASN A 153 -9.36 -8.55 9.45
N ASP A 154 -8.14 -8.00 9.41
CA ASP A 154 -7.92 -6.56 9.47
C ASP A 154 -8.47 -5.83 8.24
N ILE A 155 -8.86 -6.57 7.21
CA ILE A 155 -9.52 -6.05 6.03
C ILE A 155 -11.04 -6.04 6.29
N LYS A 156 -11.55 -4.91 6.73
CA LYS A 156 -13.01 -4.71 6.80
C LYS A 156 -13.58 -4.76 5.39
N ARG A 157 -14.44 -5.75 5.14
CA ARG A 157 -15.23 -5.79 3.90
C ARG A 157 -16.19 -4.59 3.87
N PRO A 158 -16.41 -3.94 2.71
CA PRO A 158 -17.47 -2.94 2.59
C PRO A 158 -18.82 -3.55 3.01
N GLY A 159 -19.53 -2.90 3.93
CA GLY A 159 -20.87 -3.31 4.33
C GLY A 159 -20.99 -4.02 5.70
N ILE A 160 -19.93 -4.15 6.49
CA ILE A 160 -19.99 -4.62 7.87
C ILE A 160 -19.70 -3.44 8.80
N THR A 161 -20.77 -2.86 9.36
CA THR A 161 -20.75 -1.96 10.52
C THR A 161 -20.73 -2.76 11.81
#